data_d746f6d084a670fe93d9ec65941b3ea1
#
_entry.id   d746f6d084a670fe93d9ec65941b3ea1
#
_cell.length_a   1.000
_cell.length_b   1.000
_cell.length_c   1.000
_cell.angle_alpha   90.00
_cell.angle_beta   90.00
_cell.angle_gamma   90.00
#
_symmetry.space_group_name_H-M   'P 1'
#
loop_
_entity.id
_entity.type
_entity.pdbx_description
1 polymer ?
#
loop_
_entity_poly.entity_id
_entity_poly.type
_entity_poly.pdbx_seq_one_letter_code
_entity_poly.pdbx_strand_id
1 'polypeptide(L)'
;MEFEDLLELARDSYLEQFATFVDKQRTLSEKGTIELKLKVPEEGGFYRNYYCADYATDGEMLELQSEEEVTFDTVEVTLGDMDMVISRLVWDDITIKAGDRAVSGDDFSEWFETWFDPEETTFDPDTRFSACIHSLRVDEDGVSVDFGTAPITALADLLMRFESLGCRALSVS
;
A
#
# COMPACT_ATOMS: atom_id res chain seq x y z
N MET A 1 -19.11 10.78 7.97
CA MET A 1 -17.71 10.27 7.97
C MET A 1 -16.98 10.96 6.83
N GLU A 2 -15.95 11.68 7.17
CA GLU A 2 -15.10 12.32 6.17
C GLU A 2 -14.25 11.25 5.46
N PHE A 3 -13.77 11.56 4.26
CA PHE A 3 -12.93 10.61 3.52
C PHE A 3 -11.65 10.23 4.29
N GLU A 4 -11.03 11.20 4.94
CA GLU A 4 -9.84 10.98 5.77
C GLU A 4 -10.12 10.01 6.93
N ASP A 5 -11.27 10.15 7.61
CA ASP A 5 -11.67 9.22 8.69
C ASP A 5 -11.78 7.78 8.18
N LEU A 6 -12.28 7.61 6.95
CA LEU A 6 -12.40 6.29 6.33
C LEU A 6 -11.02 5.68 6.03
N LEU A 7 -10.07 6.49 5.57
CA LEU A 7 -8.69 6.06 5.35
C LEU A 7 -8.02 5.64 6.65
N GLU A 8 -8.19 6.45 7.72
CA GLU A 8 -7.65 6.13 9.04
C GLU A 8 -8.23 4.84 9.58
N LEU A 9 -9.54 4.66 9.45
CA LEU A 9 -10.20 3.45 9.91
C LEU A 9 -9.68 2.20 9.17
N ALA A 10 -9.53 2.26 7.86
CA ALA A 10 -9.00 1.15 7.06
C ALA A 10 -7.55 0.82 7.45
N ARG A 11 -6.73 1.84 7.62
CA ARG A 11 -5.33 1.68 8.06
C ARG A 11 -5.23 1.11 9.47
N ASP A 12 -5.98 1.66 10.41
CA ASP A 12 -5.93 1.23 11.81
C ASP A 12 -6.39 -0.23 11.94
N SER A 13 -7.42 -0.64 11.23
CA SER A 13 -7.86 -2.04 11.17
C SER A 13 -6.74 -2.96 10.68
N TYR A 14 -6.04 -2.56 9.62
CA TYR A 14 -4.89 -3.30 9.11
C TYR A 14 -3.76 -3.36 10.14
N LEU A 15 -3.39 -2.24 10.74
CA LEU A 15 -2.28 -2.18 11.70
C LEU A 15 -2.53 -3.03 12.95
N GLU A 16 -3.76 -3.11 13.45
CA GLU A 16 -4.10 -4.00 14.56
C GLU A 16 -3.89 -5.46 14.19
N GLN A 17 -4.34 -5.86 13.01
CA GLN A 17 -4.16 -7.22 12.50
C GLN A 17 -2.67 -7.51 12.26
N PHE A 18 -1.93 -6.56 11.69
CA PHE A 18 -0.51 -6.68 11.42
C PHE A 18 0.31 -6.82 12.72
N ALA A 19 0.04 -5.98 13.72
CA ALA A 19 0.71 -6.07 15.01
C ALA A 19 0.45 -7.41 15.69
N THR A 20 -0.78 -7.91 15.67
CA THR A 20 -1.13 -9.23 16.20
C THR A 20 -0.41 -10.35 15.46
N PHE A 21 -0.35 -10.26 14.13
CA PHE A 21 0.39 -11.21 13.29
C PHE A 21 1.89 -11.23 13.65
N VAL A 22 2.51 -10.07 13.74
CA VAL A 22 3.93 -9.94 14.10
C VAL A 22 4.21 -10.50 15.49
N ASP A 23 3.38 -10.19 16.47
CA ASP A 23 3.53 -10.72 17.83
C ASP A 23 3.45 -12.23 17.86
N LYS A 24 2.52 -12.83 17.11
CA LYS A 24 2.40 -14.27 16.96
C LYS A 24 3.66 -14.88 16.33
N GLN A 25 4.17 -14.28 15.26
CA GLN A 25 5.37 -14.78 14.58
C GLN A 25 6.60 -14.68 15.49
N ARG A 26 6.71 -13.62 16.30
CA ARG A 26 7.78 -13.45 17.28
C ARG A 26 7.77 -14.52 18.35
N THR A 27 6.61 -15.00 18.78
CA THR A 27 6.54 -16.12 19.73
C THR A 27 6.99 -17.45 19.12
N LEU A 28 6.82 -17.62 17.79
CA LEU A 28 7.22 -18.82 17.07
C LEU A 28 8.68 -18.78 16.61
N SER A 29 9.23 -17.58 16.33
CA SER A 29 10.60 -17.39 15.89
C SER A 29 11.11 -16.00 16.28
N GLU A 30 11.97 -15.91 17.28
CA GLU A 30 12.55 -14.65 17.76
C GLU A 30 13.52 -13.99 16.78
N LYS A 31 14.05 -14.76 15.82
CA LYS A 31 15.10 -14.31 14.88
C LYS A 31 14.54 -13.74 13.56
N GLY A 32 13.21 -13.64 13.42
CA GLY A 32 12.62 -13.13 12.21
C GLY A 32 12.81 -11.62 12.05
N THR A 33 12.70 -11.17 10.79
CA THR A 33 12.77 -9.76 10.42
C THR A 33 11.37 -9.29 10.00
N ILE A 34 10.91 -8.21 10.62
CA ILE A 34 9.66 -7.53 10.26
C ILE A 34 9.92 -6.68 9.04
N GLU A 35 9.02 -6.73 8.04
CA GLU A 35 9.07 -5.87 6.85
C GLU A 35 10.42 -5.91 6.14
N LEU A 36 10.77 -7.07 5.63
CA LEU A 36 12.00 -7.26 4.87
C LEU A 36 11.80 -6.88 3.39
N LYS A 37 12.48 -5.83 2.95
CA LYS A 37 12.49 -5.41 1.54
C LYS A 37 13.45 -6.27 0.72
N LEU A 38 12.99 -6.83 -0.39
CA LEU A 38 13.78 -7.66 -1.28
C LEU A 38 13.45 -7.42 -2.74
N LYS A 39 14.36 -7.90 -3.59
CA LYS A 39 14.08 -8.07 -5.01
C LYS A 39 13.65 -9.49 -5.29
N VAL A 40 12.61 -9.63 -6.11
CA VAL A 40 12.02 -10.90 -6.52
C VAL A 40 12.12 -11.06 -8.04
N PRO A 41 11.93 -12.28 -8.59
CA PRO A 41 11.92 -12.48 -10.04
C PRO A 41 10.88 -11.64 -10.77
N GLU A 42 11.18 -11.22 -12.01
CA GLU A 42 10.29 -10.41 -12.85
C GLU A 42 8.89 -10.99 -13.02
N GLU A 43 8.74 -12.30 -12.97
CA GLU A 43 7.47 -13.02 -13.08
C GLU A 43 6.45 -12.64 -12.00
N GLY A 44 6.90 -12.08 -10.87
CA GLY A 44 6.02 -11.62 -9.81
C GLY A 44 5.16 -10.40 -10.15
N GLY A 45 5.54 -9.65 -11.19
CA GLY A 45 4.80 -8.46 -11.63
C GLY A 45 4.92 -7.24 -10.71
N PHE A 46 5.79 -7.28 -9.73
CA PHE A 46 6.05 -6.16 -8.84
C PHE A 46 6.86 -5.07 -9.51
N TYR A 47 6.52 -3.81 -9.20
CA TYR A 47 7.22 -2.64 -9.72
C TYR A 47 8.70 -2.71 -9.38
N ARG A 48 9.57 -2.62 -10.41
CA ARG A 48 11.03 -2.76 -10.30
C ARG A 48 11.48 -4.04 -9.59
N ASN A 49 10.61 -5.04 -9.53
CA ASN A 49 10.84 -6.33 -8.85
C ASN A 49 11.06 -6.20 -7.34
N TYR A 50 10.66 -5.07 -6.73
CA TYR A 50 10.71 -4.88 -5.28
C TYR A 50 9.44 -5.34 -4.60
N TYR A 51 9.63 -5.92 -3.42
CA TYR A 51 8.56 -6.37 -2.56
C TYR A 51 9.04 -6.36 -1.11
N CYS A 52 8.15 -6.04 -0.18
CA CYS A 52 8.42 -6.07 1.25
C CYS A 52 7.63 -7.21 1.89
N ALA A 53 8.34 -8.23 2.40
CA ALA A 53 7.71 -9.32 3.13
C ALA A 53 7.27 -8.85 4.51
N ASP A 54 6.08 -9.27 4.95
CA ASP A 54 5.54 -8.90 6.26
C ASP A 54 6.43 -9.42 7.40
N TYR A 55 6.86 -10.66 7.29
CA TYR A 55 7.77 -11.28 8.24
C TYR A 55 8.64 -12.34 7.56
N ALA A 56 9.95 -12.27 7.76
CA ALA A 56 10.90 -13.20 7.17
C ALA A 56 11.67 -13.95 8.25
N THR A 57 11.73 -15.28 8.16
CA THR A 57 12.45 -16.14 9.08
C THR A 57 12.97 -17.37 8.40
N ASP A 58 14.25 -17.74 8.64
CA ASP A 58 14.89 -18.99 8.18
C ASP A 58 14.55 -19.41 6.73
N GLY A 59 14.55 -18.44 5.80
CA GLY A 59 14.27 -18.69 4.38
C GLY A 59 12.78 -18.72 4.03
N GLU A 60 11.89 -18.51 4.97
CA GLU A 60 10.46 -18.39 4.74
C GLU A 60 10.00 -16.93 4.79
N MET A 61 9.11 -16.58 3.85
CA MET A 61 8.42 -15.30 3.85
C MET A 61 6.98 -15.55 4.28
N LEU A 62 6.57 -14.92 5.36
CA LEU A 62 5.24 -15.07 5.93
C LEU A 62 4.45 -13.79 5.72
N GLU A 63 3.22 -13.94 5.23
CA GLU A 63 2.33 -12.83 4.93
C GLU A 63 1.09 -12.87 5.81
N LEU A 64 0.68 -11.70 6.26
CA LEU A 64 -0.60 -11.54 6.94
C LEU A 64 -1.74 -11.88 5.98
N GLN A 65 -2.68 -12.69 6.44
CA GLN A 65 -3.97 -12.87 5.78
C GLN A 65 -4.99 -12.04 6.54
N SER A 66 -5.36 -10.88 5.99
CA SER A 66 -6.37 -10.03 6.61
C SER A 66 -7.72 -10.73 6.63
N GLU A 67 -8.29 -10.89 7.83
CA GLU A 67 -9.59 -11.55 8.04
C GLU A 67 -10.72 -10.54 8.25
N GLU A 68 -10.36 -9.31 8.62
CA GLU A 68 -11.31 -8.24 8.89
C GLU A 68 -11.19 -7.14 7.83
N GLU A 69 -12.32 -6.73 7.30
CA GLU A 69 -12.43 -5.67 6.30
C GLU A 69 -13.42 -4.62 6.79
N VAL A 70 -13.05 -3.36 6.65
CA VAL A 70 -13.97 -2.25 6.93
C VAL A 70 -15.02 -2.19 5.83
N THR A 71 -16.28 -2.29 6.22
CA THR A 71 -17.42 -2.23 5.29
C THR A 71 -18.07 -0.84 5.34
N PHE A 72 -18.39 -0.30 4.18
CA PHE A 72 -19.05 0.99 4.03
C PHE A 72 -19.82 1.03 2.69
N ASP A 73 -20.76 1.95 2.60
CA ASP A 73 -21.43 2.21 1.33
C ASP A 73 -20.49 2.96 0.38
N THR A 74 -20.59 2.71 -0.93
CA THR A 74 -19.78 3.39 -1.93
C THR A 74 -19.80 4.91 -1.72
N VAL A 75 -18.62 5.51 -1.72
CA VAL A 75 -18.41 6.94 -1.49
C VAL A 75 -17.93 7.60 -2.78
N GLU A 76 -18.48 8.76 -3.08
CA GLU A 76 -18.01 9.61 -4.17
C GLU A 76 -17.27 10.82 -3.58
N VAL A 77 -16.06 11.07 -4.05
CA VAL A 77 -15.20 12.16 -3.58
C VAL A 77 -14.61 12.89 -4.79
N THR A 78 -14.55 14.21 -4.71
CA THR A 78 -13.89 15.04 -5.73
C THR A 78 -12.60 15.61 -5.17
N LEU A 79 -11.50 15.42 -5.89
CA LEU A 79 -10.20 15.99 -5.59
C LEU A 79 -9.77 16.89 -6.76
N GLY A 80 -9.81 18.21 -6.57
CA GLY A 80 -9.59 19.15 -7.67
C GLY A 80 -10.62 18.96 -8.78
N ASP A 81 -10.17 18.62 -9.98
CA ASP A 81 -11.01 18.32 -11.13
C ASP A 81 -11.23 16.81 -11.35
N MET A 82 -10.86 15.99 -10.37
CA MET A 82 -10.92 14.54 -10.47
C MET A 82 -12.01 13.97 -9.56
N ASP A 83 -12.93 13.23 -10.14
CA ASP A 83 -13.97 12.52 -9.41
C ASP A 83 -13.51 11.08 -9.11
N MET A 84 -13.75 10.63 -7.90
CA MET A 84 -13.35 9.30 -7.43
C MET A 84 -14.55 8.56 -6.88
N VAL A 85 -14.66 7.29 -7.23
CA VAL A 85 -15.64 6.36 -6.67
C VAL A 85 -14.90 5.32 -5.85
N ILE A 86 -15.19 5.25 -4.56
CA ILE A 86 -14.52 4.38 -3.61
C ILE A 86 -15.51 3.33 -3.14
N SER A 87 -15.29 2.08 -3.53
CA SER A 87 -16.19 0.97 -3.24
C SER A 87 -15.64 -0.02 -2.22
N ARG A 88 -14.32 -0.03 -2.02
CA ARG A 88 -13.65 -0.92 -1.09
C ARG A 88 -12.32 -0.30 -0.65
N LEU A 89 -11.95 -0.48 0.61
CA LEU A 89 -10.65 -0.07 1.14
C LEU A 89 -10.12 -1.18 2.05
N VAL A 90 -9.27 -2.03 1.51
CA VAL A 90 -8.48 -3.00 2.27
C VAL A 90 -7.03 -2.57 2.15
N TRP A 91 -6.44 -2.14 3.24
CA TRP A 91 -5.19 -1.37 3.26
C TRP A 91 -4.01 -2.06 2.57
N ASP A 92 -3.95 -3.40 2.64
CA ASP A 92 -2.93 -4.22 1.97
C ASP A 92 -3.35 -4.72 0.58
N ASP A 93 -4.49 -4.23 0.06
CA ASP A 93 -5.03 -4.65 -1.24
C ASP A 93 -5.91 -3.57 -1.86
N ILE A 94 -5.31 -2.43 -2.20
CA ILE A 94 -6.01 -1.32 -2.83
C ILE A 94 -5.68 -1.27 -4.33
N THR A 95 -6.73 -1.28 -5.16
CA THR A 95 -6.61 -1.10 -6.61
C THR A 95 -7.19 0.25 -7.00
N ILE A 96 -6.41 1.05 -7.74
CA ILE A 96 -6.82 2.35 -8.27
C ILE A 96 -6.77 2.29 -9.77
N LYS A 97 -7.91 2.55 -10.43
CA LYS A 97 -8.01 2.56 -11.89
C LYS A 97 -8.41 3.94 -12.40
N ALA A 98 -7.69 4.40 -13.43
CA ALA A 98 -8.03 5.60 -14.17
C ALA A 98 -8.98 5.24 -15.30
N GLY A 99 -10.16 5.85 -15.33
CA GLY A 99 -11.19 5.54 -16.34
C GLY A 99 -10.97 6.24 -17.68
N ASP A 100 -10.14 7.27 -17.72
CA ASP A 100 -10.02 8.19 -18.86
C ASP A 100 -8.59 8.38 -19.36
N ARG A 101 -7.61 7.71 -18.79
CA ARG A 101 -6.21 7.87 -19.16
C ARG A 101 -5.40 6.60 -18.87
N ALA A 102 -4.50 6.27 -19.81
CA ALA A 102 -3.48 5.25 -19.59
C ALA A 102 -2.36 5.77 -18.68
N VAL A 103 -1.81 4.90 -17.85
CA VAL A 103 -0.68 5.19 -16.96
C VAL A 103 0.47 4.20 -17.22
N SER A 104 1.66 4.58 -16.79
CA SER A 104 2.84 3.73 -16.92
C SER A 104 3.67 3.75 -15.63
N GLY A 105 4.62 2.83 -15.50
CA GLY A 105 5.49 2.75 -14.33
C GLY A 105 6.25 4.05 -14.07
N ASP A 106 6.71 4.75 -15.11
CA ASP A 106 7.46 5.99 -14.97
C ASP A 106 6.65 7.10 -14.28
N ASP A 107 5.33 7.06 -14.40
CA ASP A 107 4.44 8.03 -13.76
C ASP A 107 4.51 7.97 -12.23
N PHE A 108 4.91 6.83 -11.65
CA PHE A 108 4.90 6.58 -10.21
C PHE A 108 6.31 6.44 -9.61
N SER A 109 7.34 6.75 -10.38
CA SER A 109 8.74 6.55 -9.95
C SER A 109 9.10 7.31 -8.67
N GLU A 110 8.79 8.60 -8.60
CA GLU A 110 9.07 9.44 -7.43
C GLU A 110 8.25 9.02 -6.21
N TRP A 111 6.98 8.69 -6.44
CA TRP A 111 6.09 8.22 -5.37
C TRP A 111 6.62 6.90 -4.76
N PHE A 112 7.04 5.97 -5.61
CA PHE A 112 7.62 4.70 -5.18
C PHE A 112 8.91 4.89 -4.39
N GLU A 113 9.83 5.73 -4.89
CA GLU A 113 11.08 6.04 -4.17
C GLU A 113 10.81 6.62 -2.78
N THR A 114 9.79 7.45 -2.65
CA THR A 114 9.43 8.05 -1.36
C THR A 114 8.80 7.03 -0.40
N TRP A 115 7.83 6.25 -0.88
CA TRP A 115 6.97 5.46 0.02
C TRP A 115 7.37 4.00 0.16
N PHE A 116 8.01 3.41 -0.83
CA PHE A 116 8.68 2.11 -0.66
C PHE A 116 10.06 2.29 -0.03
N ASP A 117 10.75 3.35 -0.40
CA ASP A 117 12.09 3.68 0.12
C ASP A 117 13.06 2.50 -0.02
N PRO A 118 13.41 2.09 -1.25
CA PRO A 118 14.21 0.88 -1.46
C PRO A 118 15.60 0.93 -0.83
N GLU A 119 16.17 2.12 -0.67
CA GLU A 119 17.48 2.34 -0.05
C GLU A 119 17.39 2.52 1.48
N GLU A 120 16.18 2.38 2.06
CA GLU A 120 15.94 2.53 3.49
C GLU A 120 16.47 3.85 4.08
N THR A 121 16.29 4.94 3.35
CA THR A 121 16.77 6.28 3.74
C THR A 121 16.05 6.84 4.97
N THR A 122 14.82 6.36 5.23
CA THR A 122 13.99 6.77 6.37
C THR A 122 14.00 5.74 7.50
N PHE A 123 14.89 4.73 7.42
CA PHE A 123 14.99 3.71 8.46
C PHE A 123 15.26 4.33 9.83
N ASP A 124 14.43 3.95 10.81
CA ASP A 124 14.54 4.38 12.20
C ASP A 124 14.49 3.13 13.11
N PRO A 125 15.62 2.78 13.80
CA PRO A 125 15.66 1.61 14.65
C PRO A 125 14.76 1.72 15.89
N ASP A 126 14.30 2.93 16.23
CA ASP A 126 13.44 3.17 17.39
C ASP A 126 11.95 2.95 17.05
N THR A 127 11.59 2.83 15.79
CA THR A 127 10.23 2.52 15.36
C THR A 127 10.05 1.02 15.14
N ARG A 128 8.86 0.51 15.49
CA ARG A 128 8.53 -0.90 15.30
C ARG A 128 8.34 -1.26 13.83
N PHE A 129 7.68 -0.37 13.09
CA PHE A 129 7.33 -0.59 11.68
C PHE A 129 7.99 0.45 10.78
N SER A 130 8.18 0.08 9.51
CA SER A 130 8.93 0.89 8.54
C SER A 130 8.19 2.14 8.08
N ALA A 131 6.87 2.18 8.20
CA ALA A 131 6.00 3.21 7.64
C ALA A 131 6.11 3.33 6.11
N CYS A 132 6.39 2.21 5.44
CA CYS A 132 6.53 2.11 3.99
C CYS A 132 5.44 1.23 3.38
N ILE A 133 5.19 1.42 2.08
CA ILE A 133 4.36 0.49 1.32
C ILE A 133 5.10 -0.85 1.15
N HIS A 134 4.37 -1.93 0.99
CA HIS A 134 4.97 -3.26 0.85
C HIS A 134 5.11 -3.69 -0.61
N SER A 135 4.25 -3.24 -1.50
CA SER A 135 4.40 -3.51 -2.93
C SER A 135 3.59 -2.56 -3.80
N LEU A 136 4.01 -2.46 -5.05
CA LEU A 136 3.31 -1.73 -6.10
C LEU A 136 3.27 -2.59 -7.35
N ARG A 137 2.10 -2.64 -8.01
CA ARG A 137 1.94 -3.18 -9.36
C ARG A 137 1.33 -2.10 -10.23
N VAL A 138 1.84 -1.95 -11.45
CA VAL A 138 1.35 -0.94 -12.40
C VAL A 138 0.83 -1.67 -13.64
N ASP A 139 -0.42 -1.36 -14.01
CA ASP A 139 -1.08 -1.81 -15.23
C ASP A 139 -1.34 -0.62 -16.14
N GLU A 140 -1.85 -0.85 -17.35
CA GLU A 140 -2.16 0.22 -18.29
C GLU A 140 -3.23 1.20 -17.77
N ASP A 141 -4.15 0.72 -16.96
CA ASP A 141 -5.29 1.49 -16.46
C ASP A 141 -5.16 1.92 -14.99
N GLY A 142 -4.11 1.52 -14.30
CA GLY A 142 -3.96 1.90 -12.91
C GLY A 142 -2.89 1.15 -12.15
N VAL A 143 -3.06 1.10 -10.83
CA VAL A 143 -2.11 0.48 -9.92
C VAL A 143 -2.83 -0.39 -8.90
N SER A 144 -2.09 -1.38 -8.35
CA SER A 144 -2.49 -2.14 -7.16
C SER A 144 -1.38 -1.99 -6.12
N VAL A 145 -1.76 -1.66 -4.90
CA VAL A 145 -0.82 -1.31 -3.83
C VAL A 145 -1.15 -2.08 -2.56
N ASP A 146 -0.14 -2.72 -2.00
CA ASP A 146 -0.12 -3.10 -0.59
C ASP A 146 0.50 -1.95 0.18
N PHE A 147 -0.33 -1.18 0.90
CA PHE A 147 0.14 -0.01 1.65
C PHE A 147 0.93 -0.37 2.91
N GLY A 148 0.88 -1.63 3.35
CA GLY A 148 1.67 -2.07 4.49
C GLY A 148 1.49 -1.17 5.70
N THR A 149 2.60 -0.74 6.28
CA THR A 149 2.58 0.16 7.45
C THR A 149 2.67 1.65 7.09
N ALA A 150 2.58 1.99 5.80
CA ALA A 150 2.62 3.39 5.35
C ALA A 150 1.49 4.22 5.98
N PRO A 151 1.71 5.53 6.19
CA PRO A 151 0.66 6.41 6.67
C PRO A 151 -0.38 6.71 5.58
N ILE A 152 -1.54 7.25 5.98
CA ILE A 152 -2.59 7.61 5.02
C ILE A 152 -2.12 8.66 3.99
N THR A 153 -1.11 9.46 4.33
CA THR A 153 -0.50 10.41 3.41
C THR A 153 0.10 9.75 2.17
N ALA A 154 0.52 8.49 2.25
CA ALA A 154 1.00 7.75 1.09
C ALA A 154 -0.10 7.56 0.04
N LEU A 155 -1.31 7.22 0.47
CA LEU A 155 -2.47 7.13 -0.44
C LEU A 155 -2.90 8.51 -0.94
N ALA A 156 -2.93 9.51 -0.05
CA ALA A 156 -3.24 10.88 -0.46
C ALA A 156 -2.30 11.39 -1.55
N ASP A 157 -0.99 11.19 -1.38
CA ASP A 157 0.02 11.56 -2.38
C ASP A 157 -0.17 10.80 -3.71
N LEU A 158 -0.56 9.53 -3.65
CA LEU A 158 -0.84 8.75 -4.84
C LEU A 158 -2.05 9.28 -5.61
N LEU A 159 -3.13 9.62 -4.90
CA LEU A 159 -4.32 10.23 -5.52
C LEU A 159 -3.99 11.59 -6.14
N MET A 160 -3.19 12.40 -5.46
CA MET A 160 -2.70 13.67 -5.99
C MET A 160 -1.82 13.45 -7.23
N ARG A 161 -1.05 12.38 -7.27
CA ARG A 161 -0.27 12.02 -8.46
C ARG A 161 -1.17 11.72 -9.66
N PHE A 162 -2.24 10.95 -9.48
CA PHE A 162 -3.22 10.71 -10.55
C PHE A 162 -3.86 12.02 -11.03
N GLU A 163 -4.23 12.90 -10.12
CA GLU A 163 -4.79 14.22 -10.46
C GLU A 163 -3.78 15.04 -11.28
N SER A 164 -2.51 15.06 -10.88
CA SER A 164 -1.46 15.79 -11.60
C SER A 164 -1.17 15.23 -12.99
N LEU A 165 -1.43 13.94 -13.23
CA LEU A 165 -1.33 13.31 -14.54
C LEU A 165 -2.49 13.69 -15.47
N GLY A 166 -3.47 14.42 -14.97
CA GLY A 166 -4.65 14.83 -15.72
C GLY A 166 -5.80 13.83 -15.72
N CYS A 167 -5.75 12.84 -14.83
CA CYS A 167 -6.90 11.94 -14.62
C CYS A 167 -8.09 12.71 -14.08
N ARG A 168 -9.29 12.43 -14.57
CA ARG A 168 -10.53 13.08 -14.14
C ARG A 168 -11.53 12.12 -13.53
N ALA A 169 -11.29 10.82 -13.66
CA ALA A 169 -12.15 9.79 -13.11
C ALA A 169 -11.29 8.62 -12.57
N LEU A 170 -11.43 8.32 -11.27
CA LEU A 170 -10.79 7.18 -10.64
C LEU A 170 -11.84 6.26 -10.00
N SER A 171 -11.54 4.97 -10.01
CA SER A 171 -12.21 4.01 -9.14
C SER A 171 -11.19 3.43 -8.16
N VAL A 172 -11.57 3.35 -6.89
CA VAL A 172 -10.77 2.79 -5.80
C VAL A 172 -11.51 1.58 -5.20
N SER A 173 -10.86 0.44 -5.22
CA SER A 173 -11.45 -0.81 -4.72
C SER A 173 -10.43 -1.72 -4.04
#